data_89c04a81e85bc47e5a34fc5ac4cbdde0
#
_entry.id   89c04a81e85bc47e5a34fc5ac4cbdde0
#
_cell.length_a   1.000
_cell.length_b   1.000
_cell.length_c   1.000
_cell.angle_alpha   90.00
_cell.angle_beta   90.00
_cell.angle_gamma   90.00
#
_symmetry.space_group_name_H-M   'P 1'
#
loop_
_entity.id
_entity.type
_entity.pdbx_description
1 polymer ?
#
loop_
_entity_poly.entity_id
_entity_poly.type
_entity_poly.pdbx_seq_one_letter_code
_entity_poly.pdbx_strand_id
1 'polypeptide(L)'
;MDIVGRRSYHCDILFRVIDIKDEVGKKTAILYGEDFRLIADAPYEDLIPLDPNEHQKFTQQFRSLEEQSFNLFRQDVDLLKQKQEFNATSGYSKEYNFFHIPGKVLHVDGDPSYLKKCMMLYEKVGVPIYGVHCNEKEMPNKVAQLLDLYRPDILVITGHDSYSKAKGKVSDINAYRHSRHFVQTVREARKKIPHLDQLVIFAGACQSHFESLIHAGANFASSPSRVNIHALDPVYIVAKISFTPFMERINVWDVLRNTLTGEKGLGGIETKGVLRTGMPYKSTTEE
;
A
#
# COMPACT_ATOMS: atom_id res chain seq x y z
N MET A 1 19.81 -16.74 -8.86
CA MET A 1 18.64 -16.17 -9.59
C MET A 1 19.10 -14.86 -10.17
N ASP A 2 19.00 -14.73 -11.48
CA ASP A 2 19.56 -13.58 -12.18
C ASP A 2 18.62 -12.39 -12.06
N ILE A 3 19.19 -11.22 -11.79
CA ILE A 3 18.49 -9.94 -11.84
C ILE A 3 18.56 -9.43 -13.28
N VAL A 4 17.42 -9.09 -13.83
CA VAL A 4 17.28 -8.67 -15.22
C VAL A 4 16.43 -7.42 -15.35
N GLY A 5 16.70 -6.64 -16.39
CA GLY A 5 15.81 -5.61 -16.89
C GLY A 5 15.17 -6.05 -18.21
N ARG A 6 14.10 -5.37 -18.64
CA ARG A 6 13.49 -5.59 -19.95
C ARG A 6 13.96 -4.54 -20.94
N ARG A 7 14.51 -4.97 -22.07
CA ARG A 7 14.99 -4.07 -23.16
C ARG A 7 13.85 -3.21 -23.71
N SER A 8 12.68 -3.81 -23.93
CA SER A 8 11.51 -3.13 -24.45
C SER A 8 10.96 -2.00 -23.55
N TYR A 9 11.38 -1.97 -22.27
CA TYR A 9 11.01 -0.96 -21.29
C TYR A 9 12.22 -0.21 -20.72
N HIS A 10 13.35 -0.20 -21.45
CA HIS A 10 14.59 0.51 -21.06
C HIS A 10 15.11 0.15 -19.66
N CYS A 11 14.85 -1.08 -19.19
CA CYS A 11 15.23 -1.57 -17.85
C CYS A 11 14.70 -0.68 -16.72
N ASP A 12 13.53 -0.09 -16.87
CA ASP A 12 12.89 0.80 -15.89
C ASP A 12 12.51 0.11 -14.56
N ILE A 13 12.34 -1.22 -14.61
CA ILE A 13 12.07 -2.07 -13.46
C ILE A 13 13.04 -3.23 -13.43
N LEU A 14 13.55 -3.54 -12.23
CA LEU A 14 14.36 -4.71 -11.99
C LEU A 14 13.50 -5.91 -11.61
N PHE A 15 13.81 -7.03 -12.23
CA PHE A 15 13.11 -8.29 -12.03
C PHE A 15 14.07 -9.40 -11.64
N ARG A 16 13.56 -10.29 -10.81
CA ARG A 16 14.17 -11.59 -10.56
C ARG A 16 13.50 -12.62 -11.46
N VAL A 17 14.31 -13.39 -12.19
CA VAL A 17 13.80 -14.52 -12.98
C VAL A 17 13.40 -15.64 -12.02
N ILE A 18 12.10 -16.02 -12.04
CA ILE A 18 11.58 -17.08 -11.16
C ILE A 18 11.53 -18.41 -11.91
N ASP A 19 11.15 -18.37 -13.20
CA ASP A 19 10.97 -19.58 -14.00
C ASP A 19 11.20 -19.25 -15.49
N ILE A 20 11.59 -20.26 -16.29
CA ILE A 20 11.72 -20.16 -17.73
C ILE A 20 10.94 -21.29 -18.37
N LYS A 21 9.91 -20.96 -19.13
CA LYS A 21 9.11 -21.92 -19.89
C LYS A 21 9.59 -21.97 -21.34
N ASP A 22 9.74 -23.17 -21.86
CA ASP A 22 10.06 -23.40 -23.27
C ASP A 22 8.83 -24.06 -23.94
N GLU A 23 8.10 -23.28 -24.72
CA GLU A 23 6.93 -23.75 -25.46
C GLU A 23 7.21 -23.64 -26.95
N VAL A 24 7.41 -24.80 -27.60
CA VAL A 24 7.58 -24.92 -29.07
C VAL A 24 8.66 -23.95 -29.62
N GLY A 25 9.83 -23.91 -28.96
CA GLY A 25 10.96 -23.07 -29.40
C GLY A 25 10.88 -21.59 -29.04
N LYS A 26 9.86 -21.17 -28.26
CA LYS A 26 9.77 -19.84 -27.66
C LYS A 26 10.02 -19.90 -26.17
N LYS A 27 11.14 -19.34 -25.76
CA LYS A 27 11.46 -19.23 -24.32
C LYS A 27 10.81 -18.00 -23.72
N THR A 28 9.96 -18.21 -22.71
CA THR A 28 9.29 -17.15 -21.96
C THR A 28 9.72 -17.23 -20.50
N ALA A 29 10.25 -16.13 -19.96
CA ALA A 29 10.63 -16.03 -18.57
C ALA A 29 9.49 -15.48 -17.73
N ILE A 30 9.31 -16.03 -16.53
CA ILE A 30 8.45 -15.47 -15.49
C ILE A 30 9.29 -14.60 -14.58
N LEU A 31 8.89 -13.35 -14.46
CA LEU A 31 9.63 -12.28 -13.81
C LEU A 31 8.89 -11.79 -12.57
N TYR A 32 9.62 -11.60 -11.48
CA TYR A 32 9.13 -11.03 -10.22
C TYR A 32 9.85 -9.71 -9.95
N GLY A 33 9.08 -8.62 -9.80
CA GLY A 33 9.63 -7.29 -9.52
C GLY A 33 10.33 -7.23 -8.16
N GLU A 34 11.44 -6.51 -8.05
CA GLU A 34 12.15 -6.37 -6.77
C GLU A 34 11.46 -5.40 -5.82
N ASP A 35 11.04 -4.24 -6.31
CA ASP A 35 10.45 -3.16 -5.52
C ASP A 35 9.00 -2.82 -5.95
N PHE A 36 8.54 -3.40 -7.04
CA PHE A 36 7.19 -3.25 -7.58
C PHE A 36 6.43 -4.57 -7.49
N ARG A 37 5.17 -4.53 -7.06
CA ARG A 37 4.27 -5.69 -6.95
C ARG A 37 3.85 -6.22 -8.32
N LEU A 38 4.80 -6.56 -9.15
CA LEU A 38 4.59 -6.97 -10.53
C LEU A 38 5.13 -8.38 -10.77
N ILE A 39 4.25 -9.27 -11.26
CA ILE A 39 4.63 -10.52 -11.89
C ILE A 39 4.33 -10.39 -13.36
N ALA A 40 5.36 -10.49 -14.19
CA ALA A 40 5.26 -10.36 -15.64
C ALA A 40 5.84 -11.59 -16.33
N ASP A 41 5.37 -11.87 -17.51
CA ASP A 41 6.00 -12.78 -18.47
C ASP A 41 6.66 -11.96 -19.58
N ALA A 42 7.82 -12.40 -20.03
CA ALA A 42 8.56 -11.73 -21.07
C ALA A 42 9.28 -12.74 -21.98
N PRO A 43 9.42 -12.45 -23.29
CA PRO A 43 10.31 -13.22 -24.15
C PRO A 43 11.73 -13.20 -23.56
N TYR A 44 12.38 -14.35 -23.55
CA TYR A 44 13.75 -14.47 -23.01
C TYR A 44 14.74 -13.51 -23.71
N GLU A 45 14.53 -13.26 -25.00
CA GLU A 45 15.36 -12.36 -25.83
C GLU A 45 15.20 -10.87 -25.43
N ASP A 46 14.11 -10.51 -24.71
CA ASP A 46 13.89 -9.15 -24.20
C ASP A 46 14.62 -8.87 -22.89
N LEU A 47 15.24 -9.90 -22.29
CA LEU A 47 15.90 -9.78 -21.00
C LEU A 47 17.35 -9.31 -21.17
N ILE A 48 17.73 -8.37 -20.32
CA ILE A 48 19.12 -7.92 -20.16
C ILE A 48 19.55 -8.26 -18.75
N PRO A 49 20.51 -9.19 -18.55
CA PRO A 49 21.11 -9.41 -17.25
C PRO A 49 21.80 -8.14 -16.77
N LEU A 50 21.60 -7.77 -15.51
CA LEU A 50 22.30 -6.64 -14.91
C LEU A 50 23.63 -7.07 -14.34
N ASP A 51 24.65 -6.25 -14.54
CA ASP A 51 25.93 -6.34 -13.83
C ASP A 51 25.68 -6.10 -12.32
N PRO A 52 26.36 -6.81 -11.42
CA PRO A 52 26.29 -6.56 -9.97
C PRO A 52 26.50 -5.10 -9.56
N ASN A 53 27.36 -4.36 -10.26
CA ASN A 53 27.59 -2.94 -10.01
C ASN A 53 26.38 -2.06 -10.42
N GLU A 54 25.76 -2.40 -11.54
CA GLU A 54 24.53 -1.70 -11.99
C GLU A 54 23.37 -2.00 -11.03
N HIS A 55 23.17 -3.25 -10.66
CA HIS A 55 22.19 -3.63 -9.65
C HIS A 55 22.39 -2.89 -8.33
N GLN A 56 23.66 -2.78 -7.86
CA GLN A 56 23.96 -2.03 -6.64
C GLN A 56 23.62 -0.55 -6.75
N LYS A 57 23.88 0.10 -7.90
CA LYS A 57 23.51 1.51 -8.13
C LYS A 57 22.01 1.71 -8.10
N PHE A 58 21.23 0.85 -8.79
CA PHE A 58 19.77 0.88 -8.74
C PHE A 58 19.25 0.72 -7.31
N THR A 59 19.74 -0.28 -6.59
CA THR A 59 19.35 -0.54 -5.19
C THR A 59 19.66 0.66 -4.29
N GLN A 60 20.81 1.32 -4.49
CA GLN A 60 21.17 2.53 -3.73
C GLN A 60 20.23 3.71 -4.04
N GLN A 61 19.86 3.91 -5.31
CA GLN A 61 18.93 4.96 -5.69
C GLN A 61 17.55 4.74 -5.06
N PHE A 62 17.01 3.52 -5.12
CA PHE A 62 15.73 3.19 -4.48
C PHE A 62 15.78 3.35 -2.96
N ARG A 63 16.84 2.90 -2.29
CA ARG A 63 17.01 3.11 -0.85
C ARG A 63 17.05 4.59 -0.47
N SER A 64 17.72 5.42 -1.26
CA SER A 64 17.74 6.86 -1.03
C SER A 64 16.35 7.48 -1.14
N LEU A 65 15.55 7.07 -2.14
CA LEU A 65 14.16 7.51 -2.29
C LEU A 65 13.29 7.04 -1.12
N GLU A 66 13.43 5.79 -0.70
CA GLU A 66 12.71 5.26 0.47
C GLU A 66 13.06 6.02 1.75
N GLU A 67 14.34 6.34 1.97
CA GLU A 67 14.80 7.14 3.09
C GLU A 67 14.25 8.57 3.06
N GLN A 68 14.21 9.20 1.88
CA GLN A 68 13.61 10.53 1.71
C GLN A 68 12.11 10.51 2.04
N SER A 69 11.35 9.57 1.49
CA SER A 69 9.93 9.40 1.78
C SER A 69 9.68 9.14 3.27
N PHE A 70 10.50 8.30 3.89
CA PHE A 70 10.41 8.02 5.32
C PHE A 70 10.69 9.27 6.17
N ASN A 71 11.69 10.07 5.83
CA ASN A 71 12.03 11.29 6.56
C ASN A 71 10.93 12.36 6.41
N LEU A 72 10.37 12.54 5.21
CA LEU A 72 9.23 13.43 4.99
C LEU A 72 8.01 12.97 5.81
N PHE A 73 7.72 11.68 5.82
CA PHE A 73 6.64 11.12 6.63
C PHE A 73 6.84 11.38 8.13
N ARG A 74 8.06 11.17 8.65
CA ARG A 74 8.36 11.46 10.07
C ARG A 74 8.14 12.93 10.40
N GLN A 75 8.64 13.85 9.58
CA GLN A 75 8.43 15.29 9.77
C GLN A 75 6.94 15.63 9.82
N ASP A 76 6.14 15.06 8.93
CA ASP A 76 4.69 15.27 8.92
C ASP A 76 4.00 14.75 10.18
N VAL A 77 4.40 13.58 10.68
CA VAL A 77 3.86 13.02 11.92
C VAL A 77 4.23 13.86 13.13
N ASP A 78 5.47 14.34 13.20
CA ASP A 78 5.94 15.20 14.29
C ASP A 78 5.20 16.55 14.30
N LEU A 79 4.97 17.16 13.14
CA LEU A 79 4.16 18.37 13.01
C LEU A 79 2.71 18.15 13.43
N LEU A 80 2.12 17.01 13.05
CA LEU A 80 0.76 16.66 13.47
C LEU A 80 0.67 16.50 14.99
N LYS A 81 1.63 15.84 15.63
CA LYS A 81 1.69 15.69 17.09
C LYS A 81 1.78 17.05 17.79
N GLN A 82 2.68 17.91 17.36
CA GLN A 82 2.83 19.26 17.93
C GLN A 82 1.54 20.09 17.79
N LYS A 83 0.88 20.01 16.62
CA LYS A 83 -0.42 20.69 16.42
C LYS A 83 -1.50 20.14 17.35
N GLN A 84 -1.55 18.83 17.56
CA GLN A 84 -2.51 18.18 18.45
C GLN A 84 -2.29 18.57 19.90
N GLU A 85 -1.05 18.55 20.37
CA GLU A 85 -0.68 18.98 21.71
C GLU A 85 -1.09 20.45 21.95
N PHE A 86 -0.79 21.32 21.00
CA PHE A 86 -1.20 22.73 21.07
C PHE A 86 -2.71 22.89 21.13
N ASN A 87 -3.46 22.20 20.25
CA ASN A 87 -4.92 22.28 20.22
C ASN A 87 -5.56 21.70 21.49
N ALA A 88 -5.01 20.63 22.02
CA ALA A 88 -5.53 19.97 23.22
C ALA A 88 -5.28 20.80 24.49
N THR A 89 -4.19 21.56 24.54
CA THR A 89 -3.88 22.46 25.66
C THR A 89 -4.61 23.79 25.59
N SER A 90 -5.16 24.17 24.44
CA SER A 90 -5.78 25.50 24.20
C SER A 90 -4.88 26.66 24.65
N GLY A 91 -3.56 26.48 24.59
CA GLY A 91 -2.59 27.47 25.05
C GLY A 91 -2.32 27.49 26.54
N TYR A 92 -2.88 26.59 27.32
CA TYR A 92 -2.50 26.43 28.74
C TYR A 92 -1.14 25.77 28.85
N SER A 93 -0.20 26.41 29.55
CA SER A 93 1.22 26.01 29.67
C SER A 93 1.48 24.89 30.68
N LYS A 94 0.51 24.07 31.04
CA LYS A 94 0.71 22.93 31.95
C LYS A 94 1.06 21.69 31.14
N GLU A 95 2.11 20.98 31.57
CA GLU A 95 2.49 19.66 31.10
C GLU A 95 1.36 18.65 31.37
N TYR A 96 0.48 18.47 30.40
CA TYR A 96 -0.49 17.36 30.42
C TYR A 96 0.11 16.19 29.67
N ASN A 97 0.13 15.02 30.30
CA ASN A 97 0.51 13.79 29.63
C ASN A 97 -0.64 13.34 28.72
N PHE A 98 -0.45 13.43 27.41
CA PHE A 98 -1.36 12.91 26.40
C PHE A 98 -0.95 11.51 26.01
N PHE A 99 -1.94 10.68 25.66
CA PHE A 99 -1.69 9.43 24.96
C PHE A 99 -2.40 9.43 23.60
N HIS A 100 -1.77 8.79 22.66
CA HIS A 100 -2.28 8.65 21.31
C HIS A 100 -2.57 7.18 21.01
N ILE A 101 -3.74 6.90 20.43
CA ILE A 101 -4.13 5.58 19.97
C ILE A 101 -4.24 5.66 18.44
N PRO A 102 -3.18 5.26 17.71
CA PRO A 102 -3.22 5.17 16.26
C PRO A 102 -4.24 4.14 15.80
N GLY A 103 -4.83 4.35 14.62
CA GLY A 103 -5.76 3.40 14.04
C GLY A 103 -5.10 2.04 13.76
N LYS A 104 -5.80 0.97 14.09
CA LYS A 104 -5.37 -0.40 13.84
C LYS A 104 -5.52 -0.76 12.36
N VAL A 105 -4.51 -1.35 11.79
CA VAL A 105 -4.47 -1.77 10.39
C VAL A 105 -4.61 -3.29 10.28
N LEU A 106 -5.41 -3.73 9.32
CA LEU A 106 -5.38 -5.10 8.79
C LEU A 106 -4.88 -5.03 7.35
N HIS A 107 -3.73 -5.63 7.07
CA HIS A 107 -3.15 -5.71 5.73
C HIS A 107 -3.27 -7.14 5.19
N VAL A 108 -4.14 -7.32 4.20
CA VAL A 108 -4.33 -8.58 3.48
C VAL A 108 -3.59 -8.49 2.15
N ASP A 109 -2.62 -9.35 1.95
CA ASP A 109 -1.72 -9.30 0.79
C ASP A 109 -1.63 -10.65 0.08
N GLY A 110 -1.67 -10.60 -1.24
CA GLY A 110 -1.48 -11.76 -2.10
C GLY A 110 -0.04 -12.26 -2.16
N ASP A 111 0.92 -11.47 -1.65
CA ASP A 111 2.34 -11.82 -1.68
C ASP A 111 2.98 -11.75 -0.28
N PRO A 112 3.52 -12.88 0.24
CA PRO A 112 4.10 -12.92 1.58
C PRO A 112 5.40 -12.11 1.70
N SER A 113 6.17 -11.94 0.62
CA SER A 113 7.43 -11.21 0.65
C SER A 113 7.19 -9.71 0.73
N TYR A 114 6.25 -9.19 -0.05
CA TYR A 114 5.85 -7.79 0.03
C TYR A 114 5.11 -7.47 1.32
N LEU A 115 4.25 -8.38 1.80
CA LEU A 115 3.63 -8.25 3.11
C LEU A 115 4.68 -8.07 4.19
N LYS A 116 5.75 -8.90 4.19
CA LYS A 116 6.84 -8.80 5.15
C LYS A 116 7.55 -7.45 5.08
N LYS A 117 7.86 -6.94 3.87
CA LYS A 117 8.45 -5.59 3.69
C LYS A 117 7.54 -4.51 4.28
N CYS A 118 6.23 -4.58 4.02
CA CYS A 118 5.26 -3.63 4.56
C CYS A 118 5.15 -3.71 6.09
N MET A 119 5.12 -4.92 6.67
CA MET A 119 5.09 -5.13 8.12
C MET A 119 6.27 -4.46 8.81
N MET A 120 7.49 -4.64 8.28
CA MET A 120 8.69 -3.99 8.82
C MET A 120 8.60 -2.46 8.79
N LEU A 121 8.01 -1.88 7.73
CA LEU A 121 7.82 -0.43 7.65
C LEU A 121 6.73 0.06 8.62
N TYR A 122 5.60 -0.66 8.75
CA TYR A 122 4.57 -0.33 9.75
C TYR A 122 5.13 -0.32 11.17
N GLU A 123 5.94 -1.31 11.54
CA GLU A 123 6.62 -1.37 12.83
C GLU A 123 7.56 -0.18 13.01
N LYS A 124 8.36 0.15 11.99
CA LYS A 124 9.31 1.28 12.00
C LYS A 124 8.60 2.62 12.19
N VAL A 125 7.41 2.80 11.62
CA VAL A 125 6.61 4.04 11.77
C VAL A 125 5.68 4.02 12.99
N GLY A 126 5.56 2.90 13.70
CA GLY A 126 4.77 2.77 14.92
C GLY A 126 3.26 2.62 14.69
N VAL A 127 2.85 2.03 13.57
CA VAL A 127 1.43 1.75 13.25
C VAL A 127 1.06 0.36 13.75
N PRO A 128 -0.02 0.20 14.57
CA PRO A 128 -0.52 -1.11 14.97
C PRO A 128 -1.04 -1.90 13.77
N ILE A 129 -0.47 -3.07 13.49
CA ILE A 129 -0.69 -3.83 12.26
C ILE A 129 -0.94 -5.31 12.50
N TYR A 130 -1.90 -5.86 11.78
CA TYR A 130 -2.10 -7.29 11.57
C TYR A 130 -1.91 -7.61 10.08
N GLY A 131 -0.90 -8.41 9.76
CA GLY A 131 -0.62 -8.85 8.39
C GLY A 131 -1.16 -10.26 8.13
N VAL A 132 -1.91 -10.43 7.05
CA VAL A 132 -2.48 -11.72 6.63
C VAL A 132 -2.14 -11.99 5.18
N HIS A 133 -1.35 -13.03 4.91
CA HIS A 133 -1.18 -13.53 3.55
C HIS A 133 -2.44 -14.29 3.10
N CYS A 134 -2.99 -13.90 1.95
CA CYS A 134 -4.17 -14.52 1.37
C CYS A 134 -4.14 -14.35 -0.15
N ASN A 135 -4.28 -15.46 -0.89
CA ASN A 135 -4.36 -15.40 -2.34
C ASN A 135 -5.51 -14.48 -2.79
N GLU A 136 -5.30 -13.67 -3.81
CA GLU A 136 -6.25 -12.65 -4.28
C GLU A 136 -7.64 -13.22 -4.59
N LYS A 137 -7.71 -14.45 -5.11
CA LYS A 137 -8.97 -15.13 -5.42
C LYS A 137 -9.77 -15.53 -4.17
N GLU A 138 -9.10 -15.71 -3.04
CA GLU A 138 -9.71 -16.12 -1.77
C GLU A 138 -10.10 -14.95 -0.88
N MET A 139 -9.50 -13.76 -1.09
CA MET A 139 -9.74 -12.57 -0.28
C MET A 139 -11.22 -12.23 -0.11
N PRO A 140 -12.07 -12.26 -1.18
CA PRO A 140 -13.49 -11.94 -1.02
C PRO A 140 -14.22 -12.82 -0.02
N ASN A 141 -13.83 -14.10 0.05
CA ASN A 141 -14.47 -15.08 0.94
C ASN A 141 -13.98 -15.00 2.39
N LYS A 142 -12.77 -14.45 2.61
CA LYS A 142 -12.14 -14.39 3.93
C LYS A 142 -12.27 -13.04 4.63
N VAL A 143 -12.45 -11.96 3.88
CA VAL A 143 -12.40 -10.60 4.44
C VAL A 143 -13.41 -10.35 5.56
N ALA A 144 -14.64 -10.86 5.45
CA ALA A 144 -15.66 -10.67 6.47
C ALA A 144 -15.26 -11.30 7.82
N GLN A 145 -14.71 -12.51 7.79
CA GLN A 145 -14.20 -13.19 9.00
C GLN A 145 -12.99 -12.45 9.59
N LEU A 146 -12.07 -11.97 8.74
CA LEU A 146 -10.90 -11.22 9.17
C LEU A 146 -11.29 -9.89 9.85
N LEU A 147 -12.31 -9.20 9.33
CA LEU A 147 -12.85 -7.98 9.94
C LEU A 147 -13.46 -8.26 11.33
N ASP A 148 -14.15 -9.39 11.52
CA ASP A 148 -14.66 -9.77 12.84
C ASP A 148 -13.56 -10.05 13.84
N LEU A 149 -12.53 -10.76 13.39
CA LEU A 149 -11.42 -11.19 14.24
C LEU A 149 -10.55 -10.02 14.71
N TYR A 150 -10.14 -9.17 13.77
CA TYR A 150 -9.16 -8.11 14.04
C TYR A 150 -9.78 -6.75 14.38
N ARG A 151 -11.01 -6.49 13.93
CA ARG A 151 -11.72 -5.22 14.12
C ARG A 151 -10.83 -4.02 13.84
N PRO A 152 -10.31 -3.90 12.59
CA PRO A 152 -9.41 -2.82 12.22
C PRO A 152 -10.17 -1.51 11.99
N ASP A 153 -9.47 -0.38 12.11
CA ASP A 153 -9.92 0.93 11.65
C ASP A 153 -9.60 1.13 10.16
N ILE A 154 -8.57 0.45 9.67
CA ILE A 154 -8.08 0.55 8.29
C ILE A 154 -7.86 -0.86 7.72
N LEU A 155 -8.40 -1.12 6.53
CA LEU A 155 -8.20 -2.34 5.77
C LEU A 155 -7.34 -2.05 4.54
N VAL A 156 -6.27 -2.81 4.36
CA VAL A 156 -5.41 -2.77 3.17
C VAL A 156 -5.57 -4.08 2.41
N ILE A 157 -5.87 -3.98 1.12
CA ILE A 157 -6.08 -5.12 0.21
C ILE A 157 -5.09 -4.96 -0.94
N THR A 158 -4.01 -5.73 -0.92
CA THR A 158 -2.95 -5.67 -1.94
C THR A 158 -2.57 -7.05 -2.45
N GLY A 159 -1.75 -7.09 -3.47
CA GLY A 159 -1.28 -8.31 -4.12
C GLY A 159 -0.66 -7.99 -5.46
N HIS A 160 -0.90 -8.84 -6.47
CA HIS A 160 -0.44 -8.63 -7.83
C HIS A 160 -1.60 -8.31 -8.75
N ASP A 161 -1.40 -7.35 -9.65
CA ASP A 161 -2.34 -7.11 -10.74
C ASP A 161 -1.60 -6.67 -11.99
N SER A 162 -2.23 -6.78 -13.12
CA SER A 162 -1.70 -6.32 -14.40
C SER A 162 -2.82 -6.18 -15.42
N TYR A 163 -2.72 -5.15 -16.24
CA TYR A 163 -3.58 -4.94 -17.40
C TYR A 163 -3.03 -5.67 -18.63
N SER A 164 -3.89 -6.34 -19.39
CA SER A 164 -3.54 -7.02 -20.64
C SER A 164 -4.38 -6.51 -21.81
N LYS A 165 -3.73 -5.81 -22.74
CA LYS A 165 -4.37 -5.33 -23.98
C LYS A 165 -4.97 -6.46 -24.80
N ALA A 166 -4.40 -7.66 -24.76
CA ALA A 166 -4.91 -8.83 -25.47
C ALA A 166 -6.25 -9.35 -24.92
N LYS A 167 -6.58 -9.04 -23.65
CA LYS A 167 -7.82 -9.47 -23.00
C LYS A 167 -8.97 -8.48 -23.11
N GLY A 168 -8.70 -7.22 -23.47
CA GLY A 168 -9.75 -6.22 -23.60
C GLY A 168 -9.30 -4.77 -23.46
N LYS A 169 -10.26 -3.86 -23.44
CA LYS A 169 -10.02 -2.42 -23.26
C LYS A 169 -9.64 -2.09 -21.82
N VAL A 170 -9.00 -0.95 -21.61
CA VAL A 170 -8.63 -0.43 -20.28
C VAL A 170 -9.84 -0.30 -19.34
N SER A 171 -11.03 -0.04 -19.87
CA SER A 171 -12.29 0.06 -19.12
C SER A 171 -12.93 -1.29 -18.76
N ASP A 172 -12.42 -2.40 -19.31
CA ASP A 172 -12.95 -3.73 -19.01
C ASP A 172 -12.16 -4.37 -17.86
N ILE A 173 -12.82 -4.56 -16.74
CA ILE A 173 -12.23 -5.19 -15.56
C ILE A 173 -11.73 -6.62 -15.83
N ASN A 174 -12.29 -7.32 -16.82
CA ASN A 174 -11.87 -8.66 -17.20
C ASN A 174 -10.52 -8.69 -17.93
N ALA A 175 -10.05 -7.52 -18.41
CA ALA A 175 -8.72 -7.38 -18.97
C ALA A 175 -7.62 -7.33 -17.91
N TYR A 176 -7.99 -7.32 -16.63
CA TYR A 176 -7.09 -7.28 -15.48
C TYR A 176 -6.97 -8.65 -14.82
N ARG A 177 -5.78 -8.92 -14.28
CA ARG A 177 -5.47 -10.22 -13.67
C ARG A 177 -6.27 -10.47 -12.38
N HIS A 178 -6.27 -9.50 -11.47
CA HIS A 178 -6.87 -9.64 -10.13
C HIS A 178 -7.80 -8.49 -9.70
N SER A 179 -7.93 -7.40 -10.48
CA SER A 179 -8.79 -6.26 -10.11
C SER A 179 -10.20 -6.67 -9.70
N ARG A 180 -10.83 -7.63 -10.37
CA ARG A 180 -12.16 -8.12 -10.01
C ARG A 180 -12.22 -8.72 -8.61
N HIS A 181 -11.15 -9.38 -8.15
CA HIS A 181 -11.08 -9.98 -6.83
C HIS A 181 -10.91 -8.89 -5.75
N PHE A 182 -10.08 -7.90 -6.00
CA PHE A 182 -9.95 -6.75 -5.12
C PHE A 182 -11.27 -5.98 -5.01
N VAL A 183 -11.94 -5.70 -6.13
CA VAL A 183 -13.27 -5.05 -6.16
C VAL A 183 -14.28 -5.84 -5.34
N GLN A 184 -14.31 -7.16 -5.49
CA GLN A 184 -15.22 -8.02 -4.73
C GLN A 184 -14.88 -8.01 -3.23
N THR A 185 -13.61 -8.04 -2.88
CA THR A 185 -13.15 -7.96 -1.48
C THR A 185 -13.60 -6.64 -0.83
N VAL A 186 -13.45 -5.51 -1.54
CA VAL A 186 -13.95 -4.21 -1.06
C VAL A 186 -15.46 -4.24 -0.86
N ARG A 187 -16.22 -4.80 -1.81
CA ARG A 187 -17.70 -4.92 -1.69
C ARG A 187 -18.11 -5.77 -0.49
N GLU A 188 -17.46 -6.92 -0.27
CA GLU A 188 -17.76 -7.77 0.89
C GLU A 188 -17.41 -7.05 2.22
N ALA A 189 -16.30 -6.31 2.26
CA ALA A 189 -15.97 -5.48 3.41
C ALA A 189 -17.02 -4.38 3.65
N ARG A 190 -17.53 -3.73 2.59
CA ARG A 190 -18.57 -2.70 2.68
C ARG A 190 -19.96 -3.24 3.03
N LYS A 191 -20.31 -4.46 2.64
CA LYS A 191 -21.52 -5.12 3.13
C LYS A 191 -21.50 -5.26 4.65
N LYS A 192 -20.32 -5.51 5.24
CA LYS A 192 -20.17 -5.66 6.68
C LYS A 192 -20.06 -4.32 7.39
N ILE A 193 -19.29 -3.38 6.86
CA ILE A 193 -19.07 -2.03 7.41
C ILE A 193 -19.33 -1.01 6.28
N PRO A 194 -20.60 -0.57 6.10
CA PRO A 194 -21.00 0.27 4.96
C PRO A 194 -20.38 1.67 4.96
N HIS A 195 -20.15 2.26 6.15
CA HIS A 195 -19.72 3.64 6.27
C HIS A 195 -18.23 3.81 5.99
N LEU A 196 -17.88 4.75 5.10
CA LEU A 196 -16.51 5.04 4.68
C LEU A 196 -15.61 5.48 5.85
N ASP A 197 -16.20 6.22 6.82
CA ASP A 197 -15.47 6.74 7.98
C ASP A 197 -15.31 5.71 9.12
N GLN A 198 -16.05 4.59 9.10
CA GLN A 198 -15.94 3.53 10.11
C GLN A 198 -14.85 2.51 9.76
N LEU A 199 -14.60 2.33 8.48
CA LEU A 199 -13.51 1.49 7.97
C LEU A 199 -12.92 2.19 6.77
N VAL A 200 -11.68 2.64 6.88
CA VAL A 200 -10.94 3.16 5.73
C VAL A 200 -10.37 2.00 4.93
N ILE A 201 -10.58 1.98 3.63
CA ILE A 201 -10.10 0.90 2.76
C ILE A 201 -9.13 1.46 1.72
N PHE A 202 -7.91 0.90 1.70
CA PHE A 202 -6.97 0.98 0.58
C PHE A 202 -7.05 -0.32 -0.23
N ALA A 203 -7.16 -0.24 -1.56
CA ALA A 203 -7.22 -1.44 -2.39
C ALA A 203 -6.44 -1.31 -3.71
N GLY A 204 -5.89 -2.44 -4.16
CA GLY A 204 -5.27 -2.59 -5.47
C GLY A 204 -3.77 -2.80 -5.44
N ALA A 205 -3.21 -3.00 -6.63
CA ALA A 205 -1.80 -3.28 -6.90
C ALA A 205 -1.35 -2.56 -8.18
N CYS A 206 -0.22 -2.96 -8.78
CA CYS A 206 0.24 -2.43 -10.05
C CYS A 206 -0.84 -2.51 -11.13
N GLN A 207 -1.07 -1.43 -11.88
CA GLN A 207 -1.99 -1.35 -13.01
C GLN A 207 -3.45 -1.74 -12.71
N SER A 208 -3.90 -1.77 -11.45
CA SER A 208 -5.27 -2.13 -11.08
C SER A 208 -6.32 -1.20 -11.69
N HIS A 209 -7.55 -1.71 -11.82
CA HIS A 209 -8.69 -0.94 -12.33
C HIS A 209 -9.20 0.02 -11.26
N PHE A 210 -8.57 1.18 -11.15
CA PHE A 210 -8.77 2.20 -10.11
C PHE A 210 -10.24 2.58 -9.92
N GLU A 211 -10.94 2.90 -11.01
CA GLU A 211 -12.33 3.41 -10.97
C GLU A 211 -13.27 2.39 -10.34
N SER A 212 -13.11 1.10 -10.66
CA SER A 212 -13.93 0.06 -10.07
C SER A 212 -13.67 -0.15 -8.58
N LEU A 213 -12.44 0.07 -8.13
CA LEU A 213 -12.09 0.01 -6.71
C LEU A 213 -12.75 1.13 -5.92
N ILE A 214 -12.66 2.37 -6.42
CA ILE A 214 -13.33 3.52 -5.81
C ILE A 214 -14.85 3.35 -5.81
N HIS A 215 -15.44 2.95 -6.95
CA HIS A 215 -16.88 2.69 -7.03
C HIS A 215 -17.35 1.53 -6.13
N ALA A 216 -16.48 0.58 -5.81
CA ALA A 216 -16.77 -0.49 -4.86
C ALA A 216 -16.80 0.00 -3.40
N GLY A 217 -16.27 1.20 -3.13
CA GLY A 217 -16.23 1.82 -1.82
C GLY A 217 -14.83 1.86 -1.17
N ALA A 218 -13.76 1.69 -1.92
CA ALA A 218 -12.43 1.99 -1.42
C ALA A 218 -12.25 3.50 -1.21
N ASN A 219 -11.59 3.89 -0.11
CA ASN A 219 -11.25 5.30 0.15
C ASN A 219 -10.04 5.72 -0.68
N PHE A 220 -9.07 4.81 -0.80
CA PHE A 220 -7.87 4.97 -1.62
C PHE A 220 -7.67 3.74 -2.48
N ALA A 221 -7.13 3.95 -3.65
CA ALA A 221 -6.83 2.87 -4.57
C ALA A 221 -5.56 3.13 -5.37
N SER A 222 -4.98 2.06 -5.89
CA SER A 222 -3.78 2.13 -6.72
C SER A 222 -4.11 2.31 -8.19
N SER A 223 -3.16 2.93 -8.89
CA SER A 223 -2.98 2.93 -10.33
C SER A 223 -4.07 3.65 -11.15
N PRO A 224 -4.42 4.92 -10.82
CA PRO A 224 -5.33 5.69 -11.66
C PRO A 224 -4.81 5.84 -13.12
N SER A 225 -3.50 5.94 -13.30
CA SER A 225 -2.86 6.02 -14.63
C SER A 225 -2.37 4.67 -15.16
N ARG A 226 -2.77 3.55 -14.56
CA ARG A 226 -2.36 2.17 -14.94
C ARG A 226 -0.84 1.97 -14.93
N VAL A 227 -0.17 2.61 -13.98
CA VAL A 227 1.27 2.48 -13.75
C VAL A 227 1.58 1.44 -12.67
N ASN A 228 2.82 1.04 -12.59
CA ASN A 228 3.30 0.23 -11.48
C ASN A 228 3.46 1.10 -10.24
N ILE A 229 3.13 0.56 -9.08
CA ILE A 229 3.25 1.24 -7.79
C ILE A 229 4.37 0.62 -6.96
N HIS A 230 5.05 1.45 -6.18
CA HIS A 230 6.04 0.95 -5.24
C HIS A 230 5.37 0.10 -4.14
N ALA A 231 6.05 -0.97 -3.72
CA ALA A 231 5.47 -1.93 -2.78
C ALA A 231 5.12 -1.32 -1.41
N LEU A 232 5.83 -0.27 -1.00
CA LEU A 232 5.65 0.41 0.29
C LEU A 232 4.66 1.58 0.26
N ASP A 233 4.22 2.04 -0.90
CA ASP A 233 3.30 3.18 -1.02
C ASP A 233 2.01 3.03 -0.20
N PRO A 234 1.36 1.85 -0.14
CA PRO A 234 0.19 1.66 0.70
C PRO A 234 0.45 1.94 2.18
N VAL A 235 1.68 1.66 2.66
CA VAL A 235 2.05 1.88 4.06
C VAL A 235 2.06 3.36 4.41
N TYR A 236 2.63 4.22 3.54
CA TYR A 236 2.67 5.67 3.78
C TYR A 236 1.27 6.29 3.80
N ILE A 237 0.38 5.87 2.88
CA ILE A 237 -1.03 6.31 2.87
C ILE A 237 -1.70 5.96 4.20
N VAL A 238 -1.63 4.69 4.56
CA VAL A 238 -2.30 4.13 5.73
C VAL A 238 -1.74 4.69 7.03
N ALA A 239 -0.42 4.87 7.11
CA ALA A 239 0.21 5.48 8.26
C ALA A 239 -0.22 6.94 8.46
N LYS A 240 -0.32 7.72 7.36
CA LYS A 240 -0.85 9.10 7.43
C LYS A 240 -2.27 9.11 7.99
N ILE A 241 -3.13 8.19 7.54
CA ILE A 241 -4.52 8.08 8.03
C ILE A 241 -4.54 7.66 9.51
N SER A 242 -3.70 6.69 9.88
CA SER A 242 -3.61 6.15 11.25
C SER A 242 -3.19 7.21 12.27
N PHE A 243 -2.34 8.18 11.87
CA PHE A 243 -1.86 9.27 12.72
C PHE A 243 -2.62 10.59 12.56
N THR A 244 -3.60 10.67 11.67
CA THR A 244 -4.44 11.87 11.56
C THR A 244 -5.63 11.77 12.53
N PRO A 245 -5.94 12.82 13.32
CA PRO A 245 -7.06 12.82 14.25
C PRO A 245 -8.40 12.50 13.57
N PHE A 246 -9.28 11.77 14.27
CA PHE A 246 -10.58 11.38 13.73
C PHE A 246 -11.52 12.57 13.45
N MET A 247 -11.24 13.74 14.01
CA MET A 247 -11.95 15.00 13.73
C MET A 247 -11.41 15.76 12.52
N GLU A 248 -10.24 15.37 12.01
CA GLU A 248 -9.62 16.04 10.87
C GLU A 248 -9.89 15.26 9.57
N ARG A 249 -10.11 16.00 8.49
CA ARG A 249 -10.20 15.44 7.14
C ARG A 249 -8.81 15.41 6.50
N ILE A 250 -8.57 14.37 5.76
CA ILE A 250 -7.34 14.13 5.03
C ILE A 250 -7.61 14.47 3.58
N ASN A 251 -6.90 15.46 3.07
CA ASN A 251 -6.86 15.76 1.64
C ASN A 251 -6.03 14.69 0.93
N VAL A 252 -6.47 14.25 -0.24
CA VAL A 252 -5.78 13.23 -1.04
C VAL A 252 -4.34 13.64 -1.33
N TRP A 253 -4.08 14.90 -1.67
CA TRP A 253 -2.73 15.42 -1.95
C TRP A 253 -1.77 15.30 -0.77
N ASP A 254 -2.26 15.53 0.45
CA ASP A 254 -1.45 15.42 1.67
C ASP A 254 -1.01 13.99 1.96
N VAL A 255 -1.77 13.02 1.46
CA VAL A 255 -1.43 11.60 1.59
C VAL A 255 -0.40 11.19 0.53
N LEU A 256 -0.58 11.66 -0.69
CA LEU A 256 0.24 11.24 -1.84
C LEU A 256 1.67 11.79 -1.80
N ARG A 257 1.90 12.95 -1.21
CA ARG A 257 3.22 13.61 -1.21
C ARG A 257 4.33 12.81 -0.53
N ASN A 258 3.98 11.89 0.36
CA ASN A 258 4.94 11.02 1.07
C ASN A 258 5.14 9.67 0.38
N THR A 259 4.43 9.40 -0.71
CA THR A 259 4.54 8.17 -1.47
C THR A 259 5.61 8.27 -2.54
N LEU A 260 6.21 7.14 -2.91
CA LEU A 260 7.25 7.09 -3.92
C LEU A 260 6.70 7.25 -5.35
N THR A 261 5.52 6.68 -5.61
CA THR A 261 4.92 6.71 -6.96
C THR A 261 4.08 7.97 -7.21
N GLY A 262 3.55 8.61 -6.15
CA GLY A 262 2.76 9.84 -6.25
C GLY A 262 1.42 9.66 -6.97
N GLU A 263 0.88 10.77 -7.50
CA GLU A 263 -0.47 10.87 -8.09
C GLU A 263 -0.73 9.98 -9.30
N LYS A 264 0.30 9.60 -10.05
CA LYS A 264 0.15 8.69 -11.18
C LYS A 264 -0.15 7.26 -10.72
N GLY A 265 0.39 6.88 -9.58
CA GLY A 265 0.25 5.53 -9.03
C GLY A 265 -0.85 5.38 -7.99
N LEU A 266 -1.31 6.46 -7.40
CA LEU A 266 -2.20 6.42 -6.25
C LEU A 266 -3.24 7.53 -6.32
N GLY A 267 -4.43 7.25 -5.80
CA GLY A 267 -5.51 8.22 -5.72
C GLY A 267 -6.55 7.79 -4.68
N GLY A 268 -7.55 8.63 -4.47
CA GLY A 268 -8.59 8.34 -3.48
C GLY A 268 -9.62 9.44 -3.35
N ILE A 269 -10.36 9.38 -2.26
CA ILE A 269 -11.37 10.36 -1.87
C ILE A 269 -10.99 10.97 -0.52
N GLU A 270 -11.48 12.17 -0.22
CA GLU A 270 -11.35 12.77 1.10
C GLU A 270 -11.87 11.82 2.18
N THR A 271 -11.09 11.66 3.23
CA THR A 271 -11.34 10.67 4.28
C THR A 271 -11.02 11.28 5.64
N LYS A 272 -11.71 10.87 6.69
CA LYS A 272 -11.36 11.24 8.07
C LYS A 272 -10.17 10.43 8.55
N GLY A 273 -9.35 11.04 9.43
CA GLY A 273 -8.37 10.33 10.21
C GLY A 273 -9.01 9.37 11.21
N VAL A 274 -8.18 8.55 11.85
CA VAL A 274 -8.64 7.55 12.82
C VAL A 274 -7.89 7.60 14.15
N LEU A 275 -6.93 8.51 14.31
CA LEU A 275 -6.19 8.71 15.55
C LEU A 275 -7.13 9.22 16.66
N ARG A 276 -7.02 8.62 17.82
CA ARG A 276 -7.68 9.10 19.05
C ARG A 276 -6.63 9.61 20.03
N THR A 277 -6.90 10.78 20.61
CA THR A 277 -6.07 11.36 21.66
C THR A 277 -6.84 11.36 22.97
N GLY A 278 -6.23 10.89 24.03
CA GLY A 278 -6.80 10.88 25.38
C GLY A 278 -5.91 11.59 26.41
N MET A 279 -6.51 12.03 27.52
CA MET A 279 -5.85 12.61 28.69
C MET A 279 -6.76 12.57 29.90
N PRO A 280 -6.20 12.66 31.16
CA PRO A 280 -4.77 12.53 31.44
C PRO A 280 -4.30 11.08 31.41
N TYR A 281 -3.03 10.85 31.08
CA TYR A 281 -2.39 9.55 31.25
C TYR A 281 -1.59 9.58 32.56
N LYS A 282 -1.98 8.82 33.56
CA LYS A 282 -1.15 8.53 34.72
C LYS A 282 -0.49 7.18 34.50
N SER A 283 0.84 7.16 34.36
CA SER A 283 1.55 5.89 34.34
C SER A 283 1.44 5.28 35.75
N THR A 284 1.01 4.03 35.83
CA THR A 284 0.93 3.24 37.06
C THR A 284 2.30 2.74 37.57
N THR A 285 3.39 3.37 37.17
CA THR A 285 4.77 2.97 37.50
C THR A 285 5.39 3.83 38.63
N GLU A 286 4.60 4.45 39.47
CA GLU A 286 5.09 5.02 40.75
C GLU A 286 4.28 4.39 41.90
N GLU A 287 4.59 3.13 42.21
CA GLU A 287 4.47 2.51 43.54
C GLU A 287 5.70 1.62 43.80
#